data_7d086e5921931222126cfbed15cd2981
#
_entry.id   7d086e5921931222126cfbed15cd2981
#
_cell.length_a   1.000
_cell.length_b   1.000
_cell.length_c   1.000
_cell.angle_alpha   90.00
_cell.angle_beta   90.00
_cell.angle_gamma   90.00
#
_symmetry.space_group_name_H-M   'P 1'
#
loop_
_entity.id
_entity.type
_entity.pdbx_description
1 polymer ?
#
loop_
_entity_poly.entity_id
_entity_poly.type
_entity_poly.pdbx_seq_one_letter_code
_entity_poly.pdbx_strand_id
1 'polypeptide(L)'
;MAEKLDFLKRWLATAIAFLFWAVAGTLLQLVLLPFAKKGKQANLSTQLKIRHFVGGIWYYFIRYLSCAGALKVTYHGFEKLGRPGQLVVVNHPSLLDVVLILSKAPSLNCIVKKDLLHNPTMRNQILACGFIPNTESLELLDHCERVLQQESLLLFPEGTRTGWDGIVKLNRGAVSIGLRSAKVITPITIKMNPLSLKKGHPWYKIPDKQIHYELSVGDDIDPQEWIENQSIPMASRRLTKYLEDYFNSQTSQKGSQQCNLNNN
;
A
#
# COMPACT_ATOMS: atom_id res chain seq x y z
N MET A 1 -13.68 -18.46 28.55
CA MET A 1 -14.65 -17.34 28.53
C MET A 1 -14.00 -16.05 28.10
N ALA A 2 -12.85 -15.66 28.62
CA ALA A 2 -12.11 -14.44 28.23
C ALA A 2 -11.75 -14.38 26.74
N GLU A 3 -11.27 -15.46 26.14
CA GLU A 3 -10.90 -15.51 24.71
C GLU A 3 -12.09 -15.30 23.78
N LYS A 4 -13.26 -15.88 24.10
CA LYS A 4 -14.50 -15.66 23.32
C LYS A 4 -14.96 -14.20 23.39
N LEU A 5 -14.80 -13.59 24.56
CA LEU A 5 -15.16 -12.18 24.75
C LEU A 5 -14.21 -11.26 23.98
N ASP A 6 -12.90 -11.56 23.99
CA ASP A 6 -11.91 -10.81 23.20
C ASP A 6 -12.17 -10.96 21.69
N PHE A 7 -12.45 -12.17 21.21
CA PHE A 7 -12.83 -12.39 19.82
C PHE A 7 -14.07 -11.57 19.43
N LEU A 8 -15.13 -11.61 20.24
CA LEU A 8 -16.37 -10.87 19.99
C LEU A 8 -16.11 -9.36 19.96
N LYS A 9 -15.31 -8.83 20.89
CA LYS A 9 -14.90 -7.42 20.91
C LYS A 9 -14.19 -7.02 19.61
N ARG A 10 -13.22 -7.81 19.16
CA ARG A 10 -12.47 -7.55 17.91
C ARG A 10 -13.36 -7.68 16.69
N TRP A 11 -14.28 -8.63 16.68
CA TRP A 11 -15.25 -8.80 15.60
C TRP A 11 -16.18 -7.59 15.50
N LEU A 12 -16.77 -7.15 16.59
CA LEU A 12 -17.63 -5.96 16.68
C LEU A 12 -16.85 -4.71 16.24
N ALA A 13 -15.63 -4.54 16.73
CA ALA A 13 -14.78 -3.42 16.35
C ALA A 13 -14.51 -3.41 14.84
N THR A 14 -14.25 -4.56 14.25
CA THR A 14 -14.04 -4.69 12.80
C THR A 14 -15.32 -4.37 12.04
N ALA A 15 -16.48 -4.87 12.47
CA ALA A 15 -17.77 -4.58 11.84
C ALA A 15 -18.08 -3.07 11.88
N ILE A 16 -17.90 -2.43 13.03
CA ILE A 16 -18.08 -0.97 13.17
C ILE A 16 -17.10 -0.20 12.28
N ALA A 17 -15.84 -0.65 12.17
CA ALA A 17 -14.85 -0.03 11.30
C ALA A 17 -15.25 -0.09 9.83
N PHE A 18 -15.73 -1.23 9.34
CA PHE A 18 -16.20 -1.36 7.96
C PHE A 18 -17.47 -0.54 7.68
N LEU A 19 -18.40 -0.48 8.66
CA LEU A 19 -19.55 0.41 8.58
C LEU A 19 -19.12 1.88 8.50
N PHE A 20 -18.20 2.30 9.39
CA PHE A 20 -17.64 3.64 9.37
C PHE A 20 -16.97 3.94 8.01
N TRP A 21 -16.21 2.98 7.47
CA TRP A 21 -15.57 3.12 6.16
C TRP A 21 -16.60 3.36 5.04
N ALA A 22 -17.71 2.62 5.04
CA ALA A 22 -18.78 2.79 4.05
C ALA A 22 -19.44 4.16 4.17
N VAL A 23 -19.78 4.58 5.40
CA VAL A 23 -20.41 5.89 5.68
C VAL A 23 -19.44 7.03 5.37
N ALA A 24 -18.23 6.99 5.92
CA ALA A 24 -17.23 8.03 5.69
C ALA A 24 -16.82 8.11 4.21
N GLY A 25 -16.66 6.96 3.53
CA GLY A 25 -16.40 6.91 2.11
C GLY A 25 -17.50 7.59 1.29
N THR A 26 -18.76 7.36 1.62
CA THR A 26 -19.91 8.00 0.95
C THR A 26 -19.93 9.51 1.21
N LEU A 27 -19.73 9.95 2.45
CA LEU A 27 -19.65 11.37 2.79
C LEU A 27 -18.49 12.07 2.08
N LEU A 28 -17.33 11.43 1.99
CA LEU A 28 -16.17 11.95 1.26
C LEU A 28 -16.45 12.12 -0.25
N GLN A 29 -17.32 11.28 -0.85
CA GLN A 29 -17.73 11.49 -2.24
C GLN A 29 -18.41 12.86 -2.44
N LEU A 30 -19.21 13.29 -1.49
CA LEU A 30 -19.90 14.59 -1.56
C LEU A 30 -18.92 15.75 -1.29
N VAL A 31 -18.16 15.65 -0.21
CA VAL A 31 -17.20 16.69 0.20
C VAL A 31 -16.11 16.91 -0.85
N LEU A 32 -15.60 15.83 -1.45
CA LEU A 32 -14.51 15.90 -2.43
C LEU A 32 -14.98 16.10 -3.88
N LEU A 33 -16.29 16.11 -4.14
CA LEU A 33 -16.85 16.27 -5.49
C LEU A 33 -16.31 17.54 -6.22
N PRO A 34 -16.27 18.75 -5.61
CA PRO A 34 -15.76 19.94 -6.30
C PRO A 34 -14.28 19.83 -6.66
N PHE A 35 -13.49 19.14 -5.85
CA PHE A 35 -12.06 18.91 -6.12
C PHE A 35 -11.86 17.80 -7.15
N ALA A 36 -12.67 16.75 -7.10
CA ALA A 36 -12.65 15.67 -8.08
C ALA A 36 -13.00 16.14 -9.51
N LYS A 37 -13.91 17.11 -9.65
CA LYS A 37 -14.24 17.73 -10.94
C LYS A 37 -13.07 18.46 -11.56
N LYS A 38 -12.20 19.08 -10.75
CA LYS A 38 -10.94 19.71 -11.22
C LYS A 38 -9.88 18.66 -11.58
N GLY A 39 -9.92 17.50 -10.93
CA GLY A 39 -9.08 16.34 -11.22
C GLY A 39 -7.61 16.68 -11.47
N LYS A 40 -7.10 16.31 -12.65
CA LYS A 40 -5.72 16.56 -13.08
C LYS A 40 -5.35 18.07 -13.23
N GLN A 41 -6.33 18.96 -13.27
CA GLN A 41 -6.12 20.42 -13.36
C GLN A 41 -5.91 21.07 -11.99
N ALA A 42 -6.15 20.34 -10.88
CA ALA A 42 -5.87 20.85 -9.55
C ALA A 42 -4.35 20.97 -9.35
N ASN A 43 -3.92 22.08 -8.75
CA ASN A 43 -2.50 22.27 -8.43
C ASN A 43 -2.03 21.28 -7.36
N LEU A 44 -0.74 20.97 -7.37
CA LEU A 44 -0.13 20.01 -6.44
C LEU A 44 -0.39 20.36 -4.96
N SER A 45 -0.33 21.66 -4.60
CA SER A 45 -0.59 22.10 -3.22
C SER A 45 -1.99 21.72 -2.74
N THR A 46 -3.01 21.86 -3.60
CA THR A 46 -4.38 21.44 -3.29
C THR A 46 -4.48 19.91 -3.13
N GLN A 47 -3.89 19.15 -4.04
CA GLN A 47 -3.87 17.70 -3.95
C GLN A 47 -3.18 17.21 -2.68
N LEU A 48 -2.05 17.80 -2.29
CA LEU A 48 -1.34 17.48 -1.05
C LEU A 48 -2.19 17.77 0.19
N LYS A 49 -2.89 18.90 0.25
CA LYS A 49 -3.82 19.21 1.36
C LYS A 49 -4.92 18.16 1.47
N ILE A 50 -5.48 17.73 0.34
CA ILE A 50 -6.52 16.70 0.32
C ILE A 50 -5.96 15.35 0.76
N ARG A 51 -4.77 14.97 0.31
CA ARG A 51 -4.10 13.72 0.76
C ARG A 51 -3.86 13.73 2.26
N HIS A 52 -3.40 14.84 2.83
CA HIS A 52 -3.23 14.97 4.28
C HIS A 52 -4.57 14.88 5.03
N PHE A 53 -5.62 15.48 4.50
CA PHE A 53 -6.97 15.37 5.08
C PHE A 53 -7.49 13.93 5.05
N VAL A 54 -7.42 13.27 3.89
CA VAL A 54 -7.83 11.86 3.72
C VAL A 54 -6.95 10.93 4.55
N GLY A 55 -5.64 11.14 4.53
CA GLY A 55 -4.67 10.40 5.34
C GLY A 55 -4.93 10.53 6.84
N GLY A 56 -5.36 11.72 7.31
CA GLY A 56 -5.80 11.95 8.68
C GLY A 56 -7.01 11.09 9.07
N ILE A 57 -8.01 10.97 8.18
CA ILE A 57 -9.17 10.10 8.41
C ILE A 57 -8.71 8.65 8.52
N TRP A 58 -7.81 8.19 7.64
CA TRP A 58 -7.25 6.85 7.70
C TRP A 58 -6.40 6.60 8.95
N TYR A 59 -5.67 7.60 9.42
CA TYR A 59 -4.93 7.53 10.67
C TYR A 59 -5.86 7.27 11.86
N TYR A 60 -6.97 8.01 11.98
CA TYR A 60 -7.94 7.79 13.07
C TYR A 60 -8.66 6.43 12.93
N PHE A 61 -8.93 5.98 11.71
CA PHE A 61 -9.47 4.65 11.44
C PHE A 61 -8.54 3.55 11.95
N ILE A 62 -7.25 3.60 11.61
CA ILE A 62 -6.24 2.63 12.08
C ILE A 62 -6.06 2.73 13.60
N ARG A 63 -6.05 3.93 14.16
CA ARG A 63 -5.98 4.16 15.61
C ARG A 63 -7.17 3.52 16.33
N TYR A 64 -8.37 3.67 15.80
CA TYR A 64 -9.57 3.02 16.34
C TYR A 64 -9.41 1.49 16.38
N LEU A 65 -9.06 0.87 15.27
CA LEU A 65 -8.83 -0.57 15.18
C LEU A 65 -7.74 -1.05 16.14
N SER A 66 -6.69 -0.27 16.32
CA SER A 66 -5.59 -0.58 17.25
C SER A 66 -6.05 -0.48 18.71
N CYS A 67 -6.76 0.59 19.09
CA CYS A 67 -7.31 0.75 20.45
C CYS A 67 -8.35 -0.32 20.78
N ALA A 68 -9.12 -0.77 19.80
CA ALA A 68 -10.09 -1.86 19.95
C ALA A 68 -9.44 -3.26 20.01
N GLY A 69 -8.12 -3.35 19.80
CA GLY A 69 -7.37 -4.62 19.82
C GLY A 69 -7.54 -5.46 18.56
N ALA A 70 -8.15 -4.93 17.50
CA ALA A 70 -8.35 -5.67 16.25
C ALA A 70 -7.03 -5.85 15.49
N LEU A 71 -6.17 -4.83 15.49
CA LEU A 71 -4.83 -4.90 14.89
C LEU A 71 -3.80 -4.14 15.75
N LYS A 72 -2.52 -4.43 15.49
CA LYS A 72 -1.37 -3.67 15.96
C LYS A 72 -0.50 -3.34 14.76
N VAL A 73 0.04 -2.12 14.71
CA VAL A 73 0.91 -1.70 13.60
C VAL A 73 2.22 -1.18 14.15
N THR A 74 3.32 -1.64 13.58
CA THR A 74 4.68 -1.16 13.85
C THR A 74 5.26 -0.59 12.55
N TYR A 75 5.82 0.60 12.62
CA TYR A 75 6.43 1.31 11.49
C TYR A 75 7.91 1.51 11.74
N HIS A 76 8.75 1.23 10.74
CA HIS A 76 10.20 1.43 10.76
C HIS A 76 10.64 2.21 9.53
N GLY A 77 11.41 3.28 9.72
CA GLY A 77 12.05 4.05 8.66
C GLY A 77 11.13 4.95 7.82
N PHE A 78 9.92 5.23 8.27
CA PHE A 78 8.93 6.02 7.52
C PHE A 78 9.33 7.49 7.33
N GLU A 79 10.26 8.00 8.10
CA GLU A 79 10.88 9.33 7.94
C GLU A 79 11.68 9.47 6.64
N LYS A 80 12.07 8.35 6.02
CA LYS A 80 12.76 8.30 4.74
C LYS A 80 11.84 8.52 3.53
N LEU A 81 10.51 8.56 3.73
CA LEU A 81 9.52 8.63 2.65
C LEU A 81 9.11 10.07 2.31
N GLY A 82 8.61 10.26 1.09
CA GLY A 82 8.01 11.53 0.65
C GLY A 82 9.00 12.47 -0.07
N ARG A 83 10.14 11.98 -0.50
CA ARG A 83 11.15 12.77 -1.26
C ARG A 83 10.76 12.86 -2.74
N PRO A 84 10.84 14.04 -3.40
CA PRO A 84 10.62 14.15 -4.83
C PRO A 84 11.56 13.23 -5.64
N GLY A 85 10.99 12.52 -6.60
CA GLY A 85 11.72 11.54 -7.42
C GLY A 85 11.81 10.14 -6.79
N GLN A 86 11.22 9.93 -5.61
CA GLN A 86 11.24 8.63 -4.94
C GLN A 86 10.09 7.75 -5.45
N LEU A 87 10.43 6.57 -6.00
CA LEU A 87 9.46 5.50 -6.24
C LEU A 87 9.47 4.52 -5.05
N VAL A 88 8.37 4.46 -4.34
CA VAL A 88 8.17 3.56 -3.20
C VAL A 88 7.51 2.28 -3.71
N VAL A 89 8.19 1.15 -3.60
CA VAL A 89 7.76 -0.16 -4.10
C VAL A 89 7.42 -1.06 -2.92
N VAL A 90 6.23 -1.68 -2.93
CA VAL A 90 5.70 -2.37 -1.75
C VAL A 90 5.06 -3.71 -2.12
N ASN A 91 5.28 -4.76 -1.33
CA ASN A 91 4.48 -5.99 -1.40
C ASN A 91 3.05 -5.74 -0.86
N HIS A 92 2.09 -6.55 -1.28
CA HIS A 92 0.66 -6.26 -1.04
C HIS A 92 -0.08 -7.41 -0.32
N PRO A 93 0.23 -7.72 0.95
CA PRO A 93 -0.37 -8.85 1.65
C PRO A 93 -1.86 -8.69 1.97
N SER A 94 -2.39 -7.46 2.15
CA SER A 94 -3.75 -7.26 2.65
C SER A 94 -4.52 -6.12 2.00
N LEU A 95 -5.80 -6.00 2.34
CA LEU A 95 -6.67 -4.89 1.91
C LEU A 95 -6.26 -3.54 2.53
N LEU A 96 -5.65 -3.54 3.71
CA LEU A 96 -5.37 -2.32 4.48
C LEU A 96 -4.03 -1.66 4.13
N ASP A 97 -3.19 -2.28 3.30
CA ASP A 97 -1.80 -1.85 3.09
C ASP A 97 -1.69 -0.38 2.61
N VAL A 98 -2.50 0.01 1.63
CA VAL A 98 -2.56 1.40 1.14
C VAL A 98 -2.94 2.37 2.27
N VAL A 99 -3.95 1.99 3.07
CA VAL A 99 -4.45 2.79 4.19
C VAL A 99 -3.39 2.92 5.29
N LEU A 100 -2.69 1.83 5.61
CA LEU A 100 -1.59 1.83 6.58
C LEU A 100 -0.46 2.77 6.15
N ILE A 101 -0.02 2.69 4.89
CA ILE A 101 1.07 3.52 4.40
C ILE A 101 0.66 4.99 4.32
N LEU A 102 -0.46 5.29 3.65
CA LEU A 102 -0.87 6.67 3.41
C LEU A 102 -1.42 7.37 4.67
N SER A 103 -1.83 6.63 5.71
CA SER A 103 -2.13 7.21 7.02
C SER A 103 -0.88 7.75 7.73
N LYS A 104 0.30 7.20 7.43
CA LYS A 104 1.58 7.58 8.03
C LYS A 104 2.41 8.49 7.12
N ALA A 105 2.30 8.30 5.80
CA ALA A 105 2.99 9.08 4.77
C ALA A 105 2.00 9.64 3.74
N PRO A 106 1.12 10.60 4.12
CA PRO A 106 0.03 11.08 3.27
C PRO A 106 0.48 11.92 2.07
N SER A 107 1.72 12.39 2.03
CA SER A 107 2.27 13.14 0.90
C SER A 107 2.50 12.26 -0.34
N LEU A 108 2.62 10.94 -0.19
CA LEU A 108 2.84 10.04 -1.30
C LEU A 108 1.68 10.10 -2.31
N ASN A 109 2.02 10.21 -3.59
CA ASN A 109 1.08 9.87 -4.66
C ASN A 109 0.98 8.35 -4.78
N CYS A 110 -0.06 7.83 -5.43
CA CYS A 110 -0.27 6.38 -5.48
C CYS A 110 -0.81 5.95 -6.85
N ILE A 111 -0.25 4.87 -7.41
CA ILE A 111 -0.87 4.17 -8.54
C ILE A 111 -1.94 3.25 -7.98
N VAL A 112 -3.17 3.41 -8.48
CA VAL A 112 -4.35 2.66 -8.03
C VAL A 112 -4.97 1.86 -9.17
N LYS A 113 -5.66 0.78 -8.84
CA LYS A 113 -6.39 -0.02 -9.83
C LYS A 113 -7.46 0.84 -10.51
N LYS A 114 -7.54 0.84 -11.84
CA LYS A 114 -8.51 1.60 -12.63
C LYS A 114 -9.97 1.33 -12.21
N ASP A 115 -10.28 0.08 -11.87
CA ASP A 115 -11.64 -0.33 -11.47
C ASP A 115 -12.14 0.42 -10.22
N LEU A 116 -11.23 0.94 -9.38
CA LEU A 116 -11.61 1.73 -8.21
C LEU A 116 -12.29 3.06 -8.56
N LEU A 117 -12.14 3.54 -9.80
CA LEU A 117 -12.89 4.70 -10.30
C LEU A 117 -14.39 4.42 -10.49
N HIS A 118 -14.78 3.15 -10.55
CA HIS A 118 -16.20 2.75 -10.59
C HIS A 118 -16.77 2.52 -9.18
N ASN A 119 -15.92 2.52 -8.16
CA ASN A 119 -16.36 2.33 -6.77
C ASN A 119 -16.99 3.64 -6.23
N PRO A 120 -18.28 3.61 -5.82
CA PRO A 120 -19.00 4.80 -5.38
C PRO A 120 -18.47 5.42 -4.09
N THR A 121 -17.63 4.72 -3.32
CA THR A 121 -17.04 5.24 -2.08
C THR A 121 -15.60 5.72 -2.25
N MET A 122 -14.96 5.51 -3.39
CA MET A 122 -13.52 5.81 -3.58
C MET A 122 -13.22 6.76 -4.74
N ARG A 123 -14.10 6.84 -5.73
CA ARG A 123 -13.84 7.57 -6.98
C ARG A 123 -13.36 9.01 -6.77
N ASN A 124 -14.14 9.80 -6.02
CA ASN A 124 -13.82 11.22 -5.84
C ASN A 124 -12.59 11.42 -4.95
N GLN A 125 -12.34 10.52 -4.01
CA GLN A 125 -11.09 10.51 -3.23
C GLN A 125 -9.88 10.34 -4.14
N ILE A 126 -9.90 9.33 -5.04
CA ILE A 126 -8.83 9.06 -6.00
C ILE A 126 -8.57 10.27 -6.88
N LEU A 127 -9.63 10.84 -7.47
CA LEU A 127 -9.51 11.99 -8.37
C LEU A 127 -9.02 13.25 -7.64
N ALA A 128 -9.56 13.56 -6.47
CA ALA A 128 -9.22 14.74 -5.69
C ALA A 128 -7.80 14.67 -5.11
N CYS A 129 -7.34 13.48 -4.70
CA CYS A 129 -5.96 13.25 -4.29
C CYS A 129 -4.96 13.28 -5.45
N GLY A 130 -5.42 13.25 -6.71
CA GLY A 130 -4.56 13.15 -7.88
C GLY A 130 -3.85 11.80 -8.00
N PHE A 131 -4.43 10.72 -7.43
CA PHE A 131 -3.89 9.38 -7.57
C PHE A 131 -4.00 8.90 -9.02
N ILE A 132 -3.06 8.09 -9.47
CA ILE A 132 -2.88 7.69 -10.86
C ILE A 132 -3.58 6.35 -11.11
N PRO A 133 -4.67 6.31 -11.91
CA PRO A 133 -5.26 5.03 -12.30
C PRO A 133 -4.31 4.23 -13.20
N ASN A 134 -4.10 2.96 -12.90
CA ASN A 134 -3.34 2.06 -13.77
C ASN A 134 -4.14 1.73 -15.04
N THR A 135 -3.71 2.29 -16.16
CA THR A 135 -4.33 2.11 -17.48
C THR A 135 -3.52 1.20 -18.40
N GLU A 136 -2.36 0.70 -17.95
CA GLU A 136 -1.43 -0.14 -18.74
C GLU A 136 -1.05 0.48 -20.11
N SER A 137 -1.02 1.81 -20.21
CA SER A 137 -0.75 2.56 -21.43
C SER A 137 0.58 3.32 -21.36
N LEU A 138 1.09 3.74 -22.51
CA LEU A 138 2.25 4.65 -22.59
C LEU A 138 1.98 5.96 -21.84
N GLU A 139 0.75 6.47 -21.90
CA GLU A 139 0.33 7.67 -21.16
C GLU A 139 0.51 7.53 -19.65
N LEU A 140 0.41 6.30 -19.10
CA LEU A 140 0.68 6.04 -17.70
C LEU A 140 2.15 6.30 -17.37
N LEU A 141 3.08 5.85 -18.22
CA LEU A 141 4.52 6.05 -18.02
C LEU A 141 4.85 7.56 -18.03
N ASP A 142 4.37 8.30 -19.01
CA ASP A 142 4.58 9.76 -19.11
C ASP A 142 3.96 10.49 -17.90
N HIS A 143 2.83 9.99 -17.40
CA HIS A 143 2.20 10.58 -16.21
C HIS A 143 3.03 10.29 -14.95
N CYS A 144 3.50 9.07 -14.76
CA CYS A 144 4.37 8.70 -13.63
C CYS A 144 5.67 9.51 -13.66
N GLU A 145 6.26 9.71 -14.83
CA GLU A 145 7.46 10.53 -15.00
C GLU A 145 7.24 11.97 -14.53
N ARG A 146 6.17 12.63 -15.02
CA ARG A 146 5.83 13.99 -14.58
C ARG A 146 5.59 14.09 -13.07
N VAL A 147 4.93 13.10 -12.49
CA VAL A 147 4.69 13.05 -11.04
C VAL A 147 5.99 12.88 -10.27
N LEU A 148 6.87 11.98 -10.68
CA LEU A 148 8.15 11.73 -10.02
C LEU A 148 9.11 12.94 -10.10
N GLN A 149 8.93 13.87 -11.04
CA GLN A 149 9.72 15.11 -11.04
C GLN A 149 9.48 15.99 -9.81
N GLN A 150 8.28 15.95 -9.22
CA GLN A 150 7.86 16.85 -8.14
C GLN A 150 7.44 16.12 -6.86
N GLU A 151 7.11 14.85 -6.94
CA GLU A 151 6.48 14.07 -5.87
C GLU A 151 7.19 12.73 -5.69
N SER A 152 6.79 12.02 -4.63
CA SER A 152 7.06 10.61 -4.45
C SER A 152 5.85 9.77 -4.87
N LEU A 153 6.08 8.57 -5.39
CA LEU A 153 5.05 7.72 -5.96
C LEU A 153 5.04 6.34 -5.31
N LEU A 154 3.90 5.94 -4.75
CA LEU A 154 3.67 4.62 -4.17
C LEU A 154 3.16 3.65 -5.24
N LEU A 155 3.78 2.48 -5.31
CA LEU A 155 3.46 1.43 -6.27
C LEU A 155 3.41 0.05 -5.62
N PHE A 156 2.35 -0.70 -5.92
CA PHE A 156 2.23 -2.13 -5.60
C PHE A 156 2.46 -2.95 -6.88
N PRO A 157 3.69 -3.41 -7.14
CA PRO A 157 4.06 -3.98 -8.43
C PRO A 157 3.47 -5.37 -8.68
N GLU A 158 2.88 -6.01 -7.68
CA GLU A 158 2.14 -7.26 -7.85
C GLU A 158 0.86 -7.08 -8.69
N GLY A 159 0.28 -5.86 -8.73
CA GLY A 159 -1.00 -5.56 -9.40
C GLY A 159 -2.22 -6.22 -8.75
N THR A 160 -2.01 -7.06 -7.75
CA THR A 160 -3.03 -7.72 -6.92
C THR A 160 -2.47 -7.97 -5.52
N ARG A 161 -3.31 -8.39 -4.57
CA ARG A 161 -2.83 -8.79 -3.24
C ARG A 161 -2.05 -10.10 -3.32
N THR A 162 -0.93 -10.19 -2.57
CA THR A 162 -0.12 -11.41 -2.44
C THR A 162 -0.99 -12.62 -2.12
N GLY A 163 -0.78 -13.74 -2.81
CA GLY A 163 -1.53 -14.99 -2.62
C GLY A 163 -1.42 -15.57 -1.21
N TRP A 164 -2.21 -16.61 -0.94
CA TRP A 164 -2.16 -17.33 0.35
C TRP A 164 -0.84 -18.10 0.56
N ASP A 165 -0.15 -18.42 -0.54
CA ASP A 165 1.19 -19.00 -0.56
C ASP A 165 2.27 -18.06 -0.01
N GLY A 166 1.95 -16.76 0.13
CA GLY A 166 2.86 -15.73 0.60
C GLY A 166 3.96 -15.37 -0.40
N ILE A 167 3.94 -15.93 -1.61
CA ILE A 167 4.97 -15.68 -2.62
C ILE A 167 4.69 -14.36 -3.33
N VAL A 168 5.64 -13.43 -3.23
CA VAL A 168 5.60 -12.15 -3.92
C VAL A 168 6.09 -12.32 -5.35
N LYS A 169 5.25 -11.93 -6.32
CA LYS A 169 5.56 -11.93 -7.75
C LYS A 169 5.26 -10.55 -8.33
N LEU A 170 6.21 -9.96 -9.03
CA LEU A 170 6.14 -8.58 -9.48
C LEU A 170 5.95 -8.47 -11.00
N ASN A 171 5.18 -7.47 -11.42
CA ASN A 171 5.03 -7.11 -12.82
C ASN A 171 6.24 -6.28 -13.29
N ARG A 172 6.94 -6.74 -14.31
CA ARG A 172 8.13 -6.06 -14.88
C ARG A 172 7.81 -4.64 -15.36
N GLY A 173 6.63 -4.42 -15.94
CA GLY A 173 6.20 -3.09 -16.39
C GLY A 173 6.13 -2.08 -15.25
N ALA A 174 5.68 -2.51 -14.07
CA ALA A 174 5.63 -1.69 -12.88
C ALA A 174 7.04 -1.27 -12.41
N VAL A 175 7.99 -2.21 -12.40
CA VAL A 175 9.39 -1.94 -12.00
C VAL A 175 10.09 -1.03 -13.02
N SER A 176 9.75 -1.14 -14.31
CA SER A 176 10.35 -0.31 -15.36
C SER A 176 10.08 1.19 -15.20
N ILE A 177 8.99 1.57 -14.51
CA ILE A 177 8.69 2.98 -14.16
C ILE A 177 9.86 3.55 -13.33
N GLY A 178 10.34 2.80 -12.34
CA GLY A 178 11.46 3.23 -11.52
C GLY A 178 12.74 3.46 -12.29
N LEU A 179 13.09 2.52 -13.18
CA LEU A 179 14.30 2.63 -14.00
C LEU A 179 14.28 3.80 -14.99
N ARG A 180 13.08 4.21 -15.44
CA ARG A 180 12.94 5.32 -16.42
C ARG A 180 12.90 6.68 -15.77
N SER A 181 12.29 6.80 -14.59
CA SER A 181 11.81 8.10 -14.12
C SER A 181 12.14 8.40 -12.66
N ALA A 182 12.50 7.39 -11.85
CA ALA A 182 12.82 7.62 -10.47
C ALA A 182 14.27 8.05 -10.27
N LYS A 183 14.49 8.95 -9.30
CA LYS A 183 15.84 9.26 -8.79
C LYS A 183 16.31 8.17 -7.83
N VAL A 184 15.36 7.55 -7.14
CA VAL A 184 15.63 6.50 -6.16
C VAL A 184 14.42 5.57 -6.05
N ILE A 185 14.64 4.27 -5.86
CA ILE A 185 13.62 3.25 -5.61
C ILE A 185 13.77 2.81 -4.15
N THR A 186 12.71 2.95 -3.37
CA THR A 186 12.72 2.60 -1.94
C THR A 186 11.72 1.46 -1.69
N PRO A 187 12.15 0.26 -1.28
CA PRO A 187 11.25 -0.83 -0.97
C PRO A 187 10.63 -0.66 0.42
N ILE A 188 9.35 -0.99 0.57
CA ILE A 188 8.70 -1.19 1.88
C ILE A 188 8.24 -2.64 1.97
N THR A 189 8.67 -3.35 2.99
CA THR A 189 8.18 -4.68 3.30
C THR A 189 7.05 -4.60 4.30
N ILE A 190 5.93 -5.25 3.98
CA ILE A 190 4.79 -5.45 4.90
C ILE A 190 4.76 -6.92 5.31
N LYS A 191 4.92 -7.17 6.61
CA LYS A 191 4.65 -8.46 7.24
C LYS A 191 3.31 -8.39 7.96
N MET A 192 2.53 -9.46 7.88
CA MET A 192 1.23 -9.55 8.54
C MET A 192 1.06 -10.93 9.17
N ASN A 193 0.79 -10.96 10.47
CA ASN A 193 0.56 -12.18 11.21
C ASN A 193 -0.52 -11.98 12.29
N PRO A 194 -1.56 -12.82 12.37
CA PRO A 194 -1.97 -13.83 11.39
C PRO A 194 -2.45 -13.23 10.07
N LEU A 195 -2.48 -14.05 8.99
CA LEU A 195 -2.96 -13.63 7.68
C LEU A 195 -4.45 -13.30 7.73
N SER A 196 -4.83 -12.15 7.17
CA SER A 196 -6.22 -11.67 7.14
C SER A 196 -6.46 -10.76 5.94
N LEU A 197 -7.72 -10.47 5.64
CA LEU A 197 -8.14 -9.51 4.59
C LEU A 197 -7.47 -9.76 3.23
N LYS A 198 -7.14 -11.02 2.96
CA LYS A 198 -6.60 -11.49 1.69
C LYS A 198 -7.65 -11.43 0.57
N LYS A 199 -7.22 -11.52 -0.69
CA LYS A 199 -8.13 -11.57 -1.84
C LYS A 199 -9.11 -12.74 -1.70
N GLY A 200 -10.41 -12.46 -1.88
CA GLY A 200 -11.47 -13.47 -1.72
C GLY A 200 -11.85 -13.82 -0.27
N HIS A 201 -11.13 -13.28 0.72
CA HIS A 201 -11.47 -13.52 2.13
C HIS A 201 -12.45 -12.46 2.64
N PRO A 202 -13.61 -12.87 3.19
CA PRO A 202 -14.61 -11.93 3.70
C PRO A 202 -14.06 -11.14 4.88
N TRP A 203 -14.38 -9.85 4.95
CA TRP A 203 -13.92 -8.96 6.01
C TRP A 203 -14.38 -9.37 7.43
N TYR A 204 -15.51 -10.07 7.54
CA TYR A 204 -16.09 -10.52 8.81
C TYR A 204 -15.45 -11.81 9.36
N LYS A 205 -14.64 -12.51 8.55
CA LYS A 205 -13.84 -13.65 9.02
C LYS A 205 -12.51 -13.13 9.57
N ILE A 206 -12.54 -12.70 10.84
CA ILE A 206 -11.33 -12.25 11.52
C ILE A 206 -10.56 -13.44 12.11
N PRO A 207 -9.25 -13.36 12.29
CA PRO A 207 -8.46 -14.40 12.93
C PRO A 207 -8.70 -14.42 14.46
N ASP A 208 -8.37 -15.56 15.10
CA ASP A 208 -8.52 -15.73 16.55
C ASP A 208 -7.57 -14.84 17.36
N LYS A 209 -6.49 -14.37 16.77
CA LYS A 209 -5.51 -13.47 17.40
C LYS A 209 -5.54 -12.09 16.76
N GLN A 210 -5.12 -11.08 17.52
CA GLN A 210 -4.88 -9.72 17.00
C GLN A 210 -3.93 -9.75 15.81
N ILE A 211 -4.28 -9.04 14.73
CA ILE A 211 -3.43 -8.95 13.55
C ILE A 211 -2.29 -7.99 13.84
N HIS A 212 -1.06 -8.43 13.66
CA HIS A 212 0.12 -7.58 13.76
C HIS A 212 0.65 -7.27 12.35
N TYR A 213 0.68 -5.99 12.01
CA TYR A 213 1.34 -5.45 10.83
C TYR A 213 2.68 -4.86 11.21
N GLU A 214 3.73 -5.25 10.50
CA GLU A 214 5.05 -4.63 10.59
C GLU A 214 5.43 -4.11 9.21
N LEU A 215 5.63 -2.79 9.12
CA LEU A 215 6.00 -2.09 7.89
C LEU A 215 7.41 -1.54 8.04
N SER A 216 8.33 -2.01 7.22
CA SER A 216 9.75 -1.63 7.28
C SER A 216 10.20 -1.03 5.96
N VAL A 217 10.70 0.19 6.00
CA VAL A 217 11.34 0.85 4.86
C VAL A 217 12.75 0.31 4.74
N GLY A 218 13.09 -0.25 3.58
CA GLY A 218 14.43 -0.74 3.26
C GLY A 218 15.37 0.36 2.79
N ASP A 219 16.55 -0.06 2.34
CA ASP A 219 17.54 0.85 1.79
C ASP A 219 17.19 1.29 0.37
N ASP A 220 17.59 2.48 0.03
CA ASP A 220 17.39 3.07 -1.28
C ASP A 220 18.21 2.32 -2.35
N ILE A 221 17.61 2.12 -3.51
CA ILE A 221 18.22 1.51 -4.69
C ILE A 221 18.37 2.61 -5.74
N ASP A 222 19.59 2.82 -6.21
CA ASP A 222 19.88 3.73 -7.31
C ASP A 222 19.48 3.07 -8.65
N PRO A 223 18.51 3.61 -9.41
CA PRO A 223 18.15 3.06 -10.71
C PRO A 223 19.30 3.08 -11.73
N GLN A 224 20.24 4.05 -11.62
CA GLN A 224 21.34 4.21 -12.57
C GLN A 224 22.30 3.00 -12.55
N GLU A 225 22.58 2.43 -11.38
CA GLU A 225 23.40 1.23 -11.24
C GLU A 225 22.83 0.02 -12.01
N TRP A 226 21.54 0.02 -12.27
CA TRP A 226 20.87 -1.07 -12.97
C TRP A 226 20.81 -0.90 -14.48
N ILE A 227 20.85 0.34 -14.97
CA ILE A 227 20.78 0.63 -16.42
C ILE A 227 22.17 0.84 -17.04
N GLU A 228 23.22 0.94 -16.23
CA GLU A 228 24.58 1.08 -16.73
C GLU A 228 24.93 -0.10 -17.65
N ASN A 229 25.30 0.22 -18.89
CA ASN A 229 25.67 -0.74 -19.94
C ASN A 229 24.60 -1.79 -20.31
N GLN A 230 23.30 -1.53 -20.02
CA GLN A 230 22.23 -2.44 -20.31
C GLN A 230 20.99 -1.73 -20.89
N SER A 231 20.20 -2.48 -21.65
CA SER A 231 18.88 -2.00 -22.08
C SER A 231 17.89 -2.00 -20.92
N ILE A 232 16.96 -1.05 -20.88
CA ILE A 232 15.91 -0.97 -19.86
C ILE A 232 15.13 -2.29 -19.69
N PRO A 233 14.76 -3.05 -20.75
CA PRO A 233 14.10 -4.33 -20.59
C PRO A 233 14.93 -5.37 -19.81
N MET A 234 16.25 -5.41 -20.02
CA MET A 234 17.15 -6.32 -19.28
C MET A 234 17.33 -5.87 -17.84
N ALA A 235 17.57 -4.58 -17.61
CA ALA A 235 17.66 -3.99 -16.28
C ALA A 235 16.37 -4.22 -15.48
N SER A 236 15.21 -4.01 -16.10
CA SER A 236 13.90 -4.27 -15.48
C SER A 236 13.72 -5.73 -15.07
N ARG A 237 14.17 -6.68 -15.89
CA ARG A 237 14.12 -8.11 -15.55
C ARG A 237 14.97 -8.44 -14.32
N ARG A 238 16.19 -7.91 -14.27
CA ARG A 238 17.12 -8.13 -13.15
C ARG A 238 16.61 -7.46 -11.87
N LEU A 239 16.20 -6.20 -11.93
CA LEU A 239 15.66 -5.48 -10.78
C LEU A 239 14.37 -6.12 -10.26
N THR A 240 13.47 -6.59 -11.16
CA THR A 240 12.27 -7.33 -10.76
C THR A 240 12.65 -8.57 -9.95
N LYS A 241 13.60 -9.37 -10.45
CA LYS A 241 14.06 -10.58 -9.75
C LYS A 241 14.69 -10.25 -8.40
N TYR A 242 15.53 -9.23 -8.34
CA TYR A 242 16.13 -8.75 -7.08
C TYR A 242 15.05 -8.36 -6.05
N LEU A 243 14.06 -7.56 -6.46
CA LEU A 243 12.97 -7.14 -5.58
C LEU A 243 12.08 -8.31 -5.14
N GLU A 244 11.81 -9.27 -6.03
CA GLU A 244 11.08 -10.51 -5.66
C GLU A 244 11.84 -11.30 -4.60
N ASP A 245 13.14 -11.51 -4.79
CA ASP A 245 13.99 -12.22 -3.84
C ASP A 245 14.10 -11.46 -2.53
N TYR A 246 14.24 -10.13 -2.59
CA TYR A 246 14.23 -9.25 -1.41
C TYR A 246 12.94 -9.41 -0.61
N PHE A 247 11.76 -9.21 -1.23
CA PHE A 247 10.50 -9.32 -0.52
C PHE A 247 10.25 -10.73 0.00
N ASN A 248 10.51 -11.75 -0.78
CA ASN A 248 10.32 -13.14 -0.36
C ASN A 248 11.25 -13.53 0.79
N SER A 249 12.49 -13.05 0.82
CA SER A 249 13.41 -13.26 1.94
C SER A 249 12.93 -12.59 3.22
N GLN A 250 12.40 -11.36 3.11
CA GLN A 250 11.91 -10.59 4.25
C GLN A 250 10.57 -11.12 4.79
N THR A 251 9.68 -11.65 3.94
CA THR A 251 8.35 -12.13 4.34
C THR A 251 8.31 -13.61 4.68
N SER A 252 9.31 -14.42 4.29
CA SER A 252 9.37 -15.82 4.63
C SER A 252 9.48 -16.02 6.15
N GLN A 253 8.50 -16.66 6.75
CA GLN A 253 8.47 -17.05 8.17
C GLN A 253 9.43 -18.22 8.45
N LYS A 254 10.69 -18.13 8.08
CA LYS A 254 11.72 -19.09 8.54
C LYS A 254 12.25 -18.64 9.90
N GLY A 255 11.47 -18.87 10.95
CA GLY A 255 11.93 -18.52 12.31
C GLY A 255 11.07 -18.93 13.49
N SER A 256 9.88 -19.49 13.30
CA SER A 256 9.01 -19.82 14.45
C SER A 256 8.35 -21.21 14.45
N GLN A 257 8.73 -22.13 13.56
CA GLN A 257 8.21 -23.52 13.57
C GLN A 257 9.26 -24.62 13.87
N GLN A 258 10.43 -24.28 14.38
CA GLN A 258 11.42 -25.30 14.77
C GLN A 258 11.49 -25.56 16.28
N CYS A 259 10.48 -25.20 17.07
CA CYS A 259 10.50 -25.44 18.51
C CYS A 259 9.41 -26.36 19.06
N ASN A 260 8.65 -27.09 18.23
CA ASN A 260 7.61 -28.01 18.74
C ASN A 260 7.53 -29.39 18.04
N LEU A 261 8.65 -29.96 17.60
CA LEU A 261 8.68 -31.34 17.09
C LEU A 261 9.76 -32.22 17.76
N ASN A 262 10.18 -31.88 18.97
CA ASN A 262 10.96 -32.80 19.79
C ASN A 262 10.42 -32.77 21.22
N ASN A 263 9.27 -33.37 21.44
CA ASN A 263 8.79 -33.98 22.71
C ASN A 263 7.43 -34.63 22.43
N ASN A 264 7.48 -35.84 21.89
CA ASN A 264 6.74 -37.04 22.34
C ASN A 264 7.04 -38.17 21.38
#